data_e3aaf6b93bf202a419104d02323afdef
#
_entry.id   e3aaf6b93bf202a419104d02323afdef
#
_cell.length_a   1.000
_cell.length_b   1.000
_cell.length_c   1.000
_cell.angle_alpha   90.00
_cell.angle_beta   90.00
_cell.angle_gamma   90.00
#
_symmetry.space_group_name_H-M   'P 1'
#
loop_
_entity.id
_entity.type
_entity.pdbx_description
1 polymer ?
#
loop_
_entity_poly.entity_id
_entity_poly.type
_entity_poly.pdbx_seq_one_letter_code
_entity_poly.pdbx_strand_id
1 'polypeptide(L)'
;MQAYIDMFISMQNACRYFFYFIIFSNFIIIFAMKFQINIKNKLKTMLNKKSILLITAHPDDEIMFYSPTLKAITNSNSTVKILCLSNGNYDKIGHIRTEEYKAISKALKMEDNEILNIPSLQDNITMKWDASVVSEQIEQFLNKHSEIDTIMTFDEHGVTNHPNHISCYDGLVHYINKHREELKMKKDLHIYLLDSFNPLMQYTGIIPFITMYLKQHGFFNWNCMFSYKYMSMYKSQFNVLRKLHVVFSSYSYSNSFTEVEIK
;
A
#
# COMPACT_ATOMS: atom_id res chain seq x y z
N MET A 1 16.10 24.82 36.37
CA MET A 1 15.47 25.51 35.22
C MET A 1 16.40 25.53 34.00
N GLN A 2 17.66 26.01 34.16
CA GLN A 2 18.60 26.11 33.02
C GLN A 2 18.87 24.75 32.35
N ALA A 3 19.12 23.68 33.09
CA ALA A 3 19.34 22.34 32.53
C ALA A 3 18.16 21.81 31.65
N TYR A 4 16.92 22.13 31.99
CA TYR A 4 15.76 21.78 31.17
C TYR A 4 15.70 22.59 29.88
N ILE A 5 16.09 23.86 29.93
CA ILE A 5 16.17 24.72 28.73
C ILE A 5 17.26 24.21 27.81
N ASP A 6 18.43 23.87 28.31
CA ASP A 6 19.56 23.37 27.54
C ASP A 6 19.24 22.00 26.90
N MET A 7 18.56 21.11 27.66
CA MET A 7 18.06 19.84 27.15
C MET A 7 17.03 20.06 26.02
N PHE A 8 16.09 20.97 26.17
CA PHE A 8 15.07 21.28 25.17
C PHE A 8 15.69 21.86 23.88
N ILE A 9 16.65 22.79 24.01
CA ILE A 9 17.39 23.34 22.88
C ILE A 9 18.21 22.26 22.16
N SER A 10 18.87 21.37 22.91
CA SER A 10 19.60 20.23 22.36
C SER A 10 18.69 19.29 21.57
N MET A 11 17.51 18.99 22.11
CA MET A 11 16.53 18.14 21.45
C MET A 11 15.97 18.79 20.16
N GLN A 12 15.66 20.10 20.20
CA GLN A 12 15.27 20.83 18.98
C GLN A 12 16.35 20.83 17.92
N ASN A 13 17.62 21.02 18.31
CA ASN A 13 18.74 20.97 17.39
C ASN A 13 18.91 19.55 16.80
N ALA A 14 18.81 18.51 17.61
CA ALA A 14 18.87 17.12 17.14
C ALA A 14 17.75 16.81 16.12
N CYS A 15 16.51 17.24 16.40
CA CYS A 15 15.40 17.10 15.45
C CYS A 15 15.65 17.84 14.14
N ARG A 16 16.20 19.07 14.23
CA ARG A 16 16.54 19.88 13.05
C ARG A 16 17.64 19.23 12.20
N TYR A 17 18.72 18.72 12.83
CA TYR A 17 19.78 18.02 12.11
C TYR A 17 19.30 16.70 11.52
N PHE A 18 18.44 15.96 12.21
CA PHE A 18 17.81 14.76 11.67
C PHE A 18 16.95 15.07 10.44
N PHE A 19 16.17 16.15 10.48
CA PHE A 19 15.38 16.61 9.35
C PHE A 19 16.26 17.00 8.14
N TYR A 20 17.35 17.74 8.37
CA TYR A 20 18.30 18.06 7.29
C TYR A 20 18.99 16.82 6.74
N PHE A 21 19.33 15.86 7.59
CA PHE A 21 19.90 14.60 7.15
C PHE A 21 18.93 13.83 6.23
N ILE A 22 17.64 13.76 6.58
CA ILE A 22 16.62 13.15 5.73
C ILE A 22 16.54 13.84 4.38
N ILE A 23 16.45 15.18 4.35
CA ILE A 23 16.37 15.95 3.10
C ILE A 23 17.60 15.68 2.23
N PHE A 24 18.80 15.79 2.81
CA PHE A 24 20.05 15.60 2.09
C PHE A 24 20.22 14.17 1.57
N SER A 25 19.88 13.17 2.38
CA SER A 25 19.94 11.77 1.98
C SER A 25 18.98 11.47 0.83
N ASN A 26 17.76 12.00 0.87
CA ASN A 26 16.80 11.87 -0.24
C ASN A 26 17.35 12.53 -1.52
N PHE A 27 17.99 13.69 -1.41
CA PHE A 27 18.58 14.38 -2.55
C PHE A 27 19.72 13.57 -3.18
N ILE A 28 20.62 13.00 -2.36
CA ILE A 28 21.71 12.12 -2.83
C ILE A 28 21.15 10.88 -3.52
N ILE A 29 20.13 10.23 -2.93
CA ILE A 29 19.51 9.03 -3.50
C ILE A 29 18.87 9.36 -4.85
N ILE A 30 18.11 10.46 -4.96
CA ILE A 30 17.52 10.91 -6.23
C ILE A 30 18.59 11.16 -7.28
N PHE A 31 19.70 11.79 -6.89
CA PHE A 31 20.81 12.06 -7.79
C PHE A 31 21.49 10.78 -8.27
N ALA A 32 21.83 9.87 -7.35
CA ALA A 32 22.43 8.58 -7.65
C ALA A 32 21.55 7.72 -8.57
N MET A 33 20.23 7.79 -8.39
CA MET A 33 19.27 7.03 -9.18
C MET A 33 19.11 7.53 -10.61
N LYS A 34 19.31 8.81 -10.88
CA LYS A 34 19.38 9.34 -12.26
C LYS A 34 20.53 8.71 -13.05
N PHE A 35 21.57 8.25 -12.38
CA PHE A 35 22.73 7.61 -13.00
C PHE A 35 22.67 6.08 -13.11
N GLN A 36 21.76 5.40 -12.40
CA GLN A 36 21.67 3.93 -12.41
C GLN A 36 20.30 3.41 -12.87
N ILE A 37 20.06 3.41 -14.16
CA ILE A 37 18.77 3.02 -14.78
C ILE A 37 18.63 1.48 -14.98
N ASN A 38 19.26 0.64 -14.19
CA ASN A 38 19.15 -0.82 -14.35
C ASN A 38 17.99 -1.48 -13.56
N ILE A 39 17.20 -0.70 -12.84
CA ILE A 39 16.01 -1.20 -12.09
C ILE A 39 14.86 -1.61 -13.01
N LYS A 40 14.81 -1.09 -14.23
CA LYS A 40 13.75 -1.38 -15.21
C LYS A 40 13.55 -2.86 -15.54
N ASN A 41 14.57 -3.69 -15.43
CA ASN A 41 14.48 -5.07 -15.86
C ASN A 41 13.84 -6.00 -14.83
N LYS A 42 14.03 -5.74 -13.53
CA LYS A 42 13.44 -6.54 -12.44
C LYS A 42 11.92 -6.30 -12.28
N LEU A 43 11.51 -5.05 -12.46
CA LEU A 43 10.11 -4.63 -12.41
C LEU A 43 9.29 -5.21 -13.59
N LYS A 44 9.94 -5.41 -14.73
CA LYS A 44 9.29 -5.91 -15.94
C LYS A 44 8.82 -7.36 -15.82
N THR A 45 9.50 -8.17 -15.03
CA THR A 45 9.13 -9.58 -14.79
C THR A 45 7.92 -9.73 -13.87
N MET A 46 7.79 -8.91 -12.82
CA MET A 46 6.62 -8.95 -11.92
C MET A 46 5.31 -8.51 -12.60
N LEU A 47 5.39 -7.64 -13.61
CA LEU A 47 4.22 -7.02 -14.25
C LEU A 47 4.06 -7.43 -15.72
N ASN A 48 4.58 -8.57 -16.15
CA ASN A 48 4.40 -8.98 -17.55
C ASN A 48 3.03 -9.64 -17.78
N LYS A 49 2.07 -8.85 -18.26
CA LYS A 49 0.69 -9.31 -18.57
C LYS A 49 -0.02 -9.96 -17.37
N LYS A 50 0.17 -9.41 -16.18
CA LYS A 50 -0.46 -9.92 -14.95
C LYS A 50 -1.87 -9.37 -14.79
N SER A 51 -2.75 -10.21 -14.23
CA SER A 51 -4.07 -9.82 -13.74
C SER A 51 -4.04 -9.81 -12.21
N ILE A 52 -4.06 -8.62 -11.63
CA ILE A 52 -3.74 -8.41 -10.23
C ILE A 52 -5.01 -8.11 -9.43
N LEU A 53 -5.22 -8.82 -8.33
CA LEU A 53 -6.12 -8.43 -7.26
C LEU A 53 -5.33 -7.67 -6.18
N LEU A 54 -5.71 -6.44 -5.92
CA LEU A 54 -5.25 -5.68 -4.77
C LEU A 54 -6.36 -5.65 -3.71
N ILE A 55 -6.08 -6.17 -2.51
CA ILE A 55 -7.02 -6.16 -1.39
C ILE A 55 -6.62 -5.03 -0.46
N THR A 56 -7.55 -4.10 -0.18
CA THR A 56 -7.38 -2.97 0.73
C THR A 56 -8.50 -2.93 1.76
N ALA A 57 -8.30 -2.22 2.86
CA ALA A 57 -9.29 -2.09 3.91
C ALA A 57 -10.27 -0.94 3.65
N HIS A 58 -9.76 0.23 3.25
CA HIS A 58 -10.54 1.46 3.12
C HIS A 58 -10.27 2.19 1.81
N PRO A 59 -11.19 3.05 1.34
CA PRO A 59 -10.90 4.01 0.27
C PRO A 59 -9.79 4.97 0.70
N ASP A 60 -8.80 5.18 -0.09
CA ASP A 60 -7.53 5.90 0.01
C ASP A 60 -6.29 5.00 0.27
N ASP A 61 -6.42 3.81 0.81
CA ASP A 61 -5.31 2.88 1.06
C ASP A 61 -4.50 2.60 -0.21
N GLU A 62 -5.18 2.40 -1.34
CA GLU A 62 -4.55 2.08 -2.62
C GLU A 62 -3.60 3.21 -3.08
N ILE A 63 -3.94 4.46 -2.76
CA ILE A 63 -3.11 5.61 -3.08
C ILE A 63 -2.07 5.87 -1.98
N MET A 64 -2.45 5.69 -0.71
CA MET A 64 -1.54 5.94 0.40
C MET A 64 -0.38 4.96 0.45
N PHE A 65 -0.65 3.69 0.17
CA PHE A 65 0.31 2.62 0.42
C PHE A 65 0.82 1.94 -0.86
N TYR A 66 0.08 1.98 -1.97
CA TYR A 66 0.43 1.26 -3.21
C TYR A 66 0.69 2.18 -4.40
N SER A 67 0.87 3.47 -4.20
CA SER A 67 1.09 4.43 -5.30
C SER A 67 2.24 4.07 -6.25
N PRO A 68 3.45 3.65 -5.79
CA PRO A 68 4.51 3.19 -6.68
C PRO A 68 4.10 1.97 -7.51
N THR A 69 3.39 1.02 -6.90
CA THR A 69 2.87 -0.19 -7.55
C THR A 69 1.83 0.17 -8.60
N LEU A 70 0.82 0.96 -8.25
CA LEU A 70 -0.23 1.39 -9.18
C LEU A 70 0.35 2.17 -10.37
N LYS A 71 1.32 3.06 -10.11
CA LYS A 71 2.01 3.77 -11.19
C LYS A 71 2.78 2.81 -12.11
N ALA A 72 3.39 1.77 -11.57
CA ALA A 72 4.08 0.78 -12.38
C ALA A 72 3.08 -0.04 -13.23
N ILE A 73 1.96 -0.45 -12.64
CA ILE A 73 0.88 -1.19 -13.33
C ILE A 73 0.29 -0.34 -14.46
N THR A 74 -0.05 0.94 -14.21
CA THR A 74 -0.61 1.83 -15.24
C THR A 74 0.35 2.08 -16.41
N ASN A 75 1.64 1.84 -16.24
CA ASN A 75 2.67 1.94 -17.29
C ASN A 75 3.05 0.57 -17.88
N SER A 76 2.32 -0.48 -17.58
CA SER A 76 2.55 -1.86 -18.05
C SER A 76 1.37 -2.38 -18.87
N ASN A 77 1.45 -3.63 -19.30
CA ASN A 77 0.36 -4.37 -19.94
C ASN A 77 -0.43 -5.21 -18.91
N SER A 78 -0.26 -4.97 -17.62
CA SER A 78 -0.99 -5.64 -16.55
C SER A 78 -2.25 -4.86 -16.21
N THR A 79 -3.22 -5.57 -15.64
CA THR A 79 -4.46 -4.99 -15.12
C THR A 79 -4.50 -5.12 -13.60
N VAL A 80 -5.21 -4.23 -12.94
CA VAL A 80 -5.48 -4.32 -11.50
C VAL A 80 -6.96 -4.15 -11.22
N LYS A 81 -7.49 -5.04 -10.41
CA LYS A 81 -8.80 -4.96 -9.79
C LYS A 81 -8.61 -4.79 -8.30
N ILE A 82 -9.43 -3.97 -7.66
CA ILE A 82 -9.31 -3.72 -6.22
C ILE A 82 -10.56 -4.22 -5.51
N LEU A 83 -10.35 -5.03 -4.47
CA LEU A 83 -11.34 -5.37 -3.49
C LEU A 83 -11.10 -4.52 -2.23
N CYS A 84 -11.88 -3.45 -2.08
CA CYS A 84 -11.88 -2.60 -0.89
C CYS A 84 -12.91 -3.14 0.10
N LEU A 85 -12.46 -3.63 1.24
CA LEU A 85 -13.28 -4.43 2.17
C LEU A 85 -14.27 -3.59 3.00
N SER A 86 -14.11 -2.26 3.05
CA SER A 86 -15.08 -1.36 3.67
C SER A 86 -15.17 -0.04 2.92
N ASN A 87 -16.28 0.65 3.08
CA ASN A 87 -16.44 1.99 2.51
C ASN A 87 -15.86 3.12 3.40
N GLY A 88 -15.16 2.78 4.48
CA GLY A 88 -14.51 3.75 5.35
C GLY A 88 -15.49 4.66 6.10
N ASN A 89 -16.57 4.11 6.65
CA ASN A 89 -17.67 4.87 7.25
C ASN A 89 -17.48 5.23 8.73
N TYR A 90 -16.24 5.20 9.25
CA TYR A 90 -15.97 5.56 10.65
C TYR A 90 -16.54 6.94 11.01
N ASP A 91 -16.30 7.94 10.17
CA ASP A 91 -16.78 9.32 10.35
C ASP A 91 -18.17 9.58 9.72
N LYS A 92 -18.92 8.51 9.38
CA LYS A 92 -20.26 8.59 8.73
C LYS A 92 -20.26 9.24 7.35
N ILE A 93 -19.11 9.25 6.67
CA ILE A 93 -18.92 9.79 5.30
C ILE A 93 -18.60 8.70 4.27
N GLY A 94 -18.88 7.44 4.58
CA GLY A 94 -18.57 6.31 3.69
C GLY A 94 -19.19 6.45 2.29
N HIS A 95 -20.39 7.07 2.18
CA HIS A 95 -21.01 7.35 0.89
C HIS A 95 -20.19 8.37 0.05
N ILE A 96 -19.59 9.39 0.67
CA ILE A 96 -18.72 10.36 0.00
C ILE A 96 -17.44 9.65 -0.46
N ARG A 97 -16.80 8.90 0.44
CA ARG A 97 -15.57 8.14 0.14
C ARG A 97 -15.79 7.13 -1.00
N THR A 98 -16.96 6.50 -1.05
CA THR A 98 -17.32 5.58 -2.15
C THR A 98 -17.33 6.30 -3.50
N GLU A 99 -17.91 7.50 -3.60
CA GLU A 99 -17.94 8.24 -4.86
C GLU A 99 -16.54 8.76 -5.25
N GLU A 100 -15.74 9.21 -4.28
CA GLU A 100 -14.35 9.59 -4.49
C GLU A 100 -13.52 8.41 -5.01
N TYR A 101 -13.67 7.22 -4.40
CA TYR A 101 -13.03 5.97 -4.83
C TYR A 101 -13.40 5.60 -6.28
N LYS A 102 -14.69 5.66 -6.65
CA LYS A 102 -15.14 5.42 -8.03
C LYS A 102 -14.52 6.40 -9.02
N ALA A 103 -14.41 7.67 -8.65
CA ALA A 103 -13.78 8.69 -9.49
C ALA A 103 -12.30 8.40 -9.72
N ILE A 104 -11.58 7.93 -8.70
CA ILE A 104 -10.16 7.55 -8.80
C ILE A 104 -9.99 6.27 -9.62
N SER A 105 -10.83 5.26 -9.38
CA SER A 105 -10.84 4.02 -10.18
C SER A 105 -10.99 4.32 -11.66
N LYS A 106 -11.92 5.20 -12.01
CA LYS A 106 -12.09 5.66 -13.39
C LYS A 106 -10.88 6.42 -13.93
N ALA A 107 -10.28 7.32 -13.12
CA ALA A 107 -9.12 8.12 -13.52
C ALA A 107 -7.86 7.26 -13.72
N LEU A 108 -7.73 6.15 -12.98
CA LEU A 108 -6.65 5.17 -13.11
C LEU A 108 -6.97 4.07 -14.12
N LYS A 109 -8.17 4.08 -14.74
CA LYS A 109 -8.65 3.05 -15.67
C LYS A 109 -8.64 1.64 -15.06
N MET A 110 -8.97 1.56 -13.78
CA MET A 110 -9.14 0.30 -13.09
C MET A 110 -10.58 -0.16 -13.27
N GLU A 111 -10.76 -1.35 -13.80
CA GLU A 111 -12.08 -1.94 -14.09
C GLU A 111 -12.45 -2.98 -13.02
N ASP A 112 -13.75 -3.23 -12.88
CA ASP A 112 -14.31 -4.27 -11.99
C ASP A 112 -13.84 -4.20 -10.52
N ASN A 113 -13.67 -2.97 -9.98
CA ASN A 113 -13.36 -2.78 -8.58
C ASN A 113 -14.62 -2.91 -7.72
N GLU A 114 -14.48 -3.55 -6.58
CA GLU A 114 -15.54 -3.62 -5.58
C GLU A 114 -15.17 -2.83 -4.33
N ILE A 115 -16.15 -2.12 -3.77
CA ILE A 115 -16.08 -1.52 -2.45
C ILE A 115 -17.24 -2.05 -1.62
N LEU A 116 -16.91 -2.68 -0.51
CA LEU A 116 -17.91 -3.34 0.33
C LEU A 116 -18.48 -2.38 1.38
N ASN A 117 -19.73 -2.60 1.73
CA ASN A 117 -20.40 -1.95 2.85
C ASN A 117 -21.27 -2.97 3.59
N ILE A 118 -20.60 -3.93 4.23
CA ILE A 118 -21.28 -4.98 4.99
C ILE A 118 -21.09 -4.77 6.50
N PRO A 119 -22.10 -5.10 7.33
CA PRO A 119 -22.06 -4.79 8.77
C PRO A 119 -20.86 -5.39 9.52
N SER A 120 -20.39 -6.56 9.10
CA SER A 120 -19.26 -7.26 9.72
C SER A 120 -17.88 -6.70 9.36
N LEU A 121 -17.78 -5.83 8.34
CA LEU A 121 -16.52 -5.21 7.86
C LEU A 121 -16.58 -3.70 7.95
N GLN A 122 -17.15 -3.16 9.02
CA GLN A 122 -17.17 -1.71 9.23
C GLN A 122 -15.79 -1.19 9.64
N ASP A 123 -15.45 0.00 9.14
CA ASP A 123 -14.22 0.71 9.50
C ASP A 123 -14.16 0.96 11.01
N ASN A 124 -13.09 0.48 11.65
CA ASN A 124 -12.90 0.58 13.08
C ASN A 124 -11.41 0.60 13.44
N ILE A 125 -11.00 1.61 14.20
CA ILE A 125 -9.60 1.81 14.60
C ILE A 125 -9.12 0.88 15.72
N THR A 126 -10.03 0.14 16.36
CA THR A 126 -9.71 -0.71 17.55
C THR A 126 -10.06 -2.19 17.34
N MET A 127 -10.89 -2.52 16.37
CA MET A 127 -11.39 -3.88 16.19
C MET A 127 -10.87 -4.50 14.89
N LYS A 128 -10.42 -5.73 14.98
CA LYS A 128 -10.16 -6.58 13.83
C LYS A 128 -11.47 -7.15 13.28
N TRP A 129 -11.52 -7.37 11.97
CA TRP A 129 -12.56 -8.14 11.32
C TRP A 129 -12.30 -9.64 11.47
N ASP A 130 -13.36 -10.44 11.42
CA ASP A 130 -13.23 -11.88 11.41
C ASP A 130 -12.58 -12.35 10.10
N ALA A 131 -11.50 -13.13 10.23
CA ALA A 131 -10.71 -13.60 9.10
C ALA A 131 -11.53 -14.50 8.16
N SER A 132 -12.51 -15.25 8.69
CA SER A 132 -13.38 -16.10 7.88
C SER A 132 -14.30 -15.27 6.97
N VAL A 133 -14.83 -14.15 7.50
CA VAL A 133 -15.68 -13.22 6.72
C VAL A 133 -14.86 -12.55 5.62
N VAL A 134 -13.64 -12.07 5.93
CA VAL A 134 -12.77 -11.49 4.91
C VAL A 134 -12.39 -12.52 3.85
N SER A 135 -12.06 -13.75 4.27
CA SER A 135 -11.75 -14.86 3.36
C SER A 135 -12.91 -15.19 2.41
N GLU A 136 -14.15 -15.15 2.90
CA GLU A 136 -15.34 -15.36 2.07
C GLU A 136 -15.48 -14.29 0.98
N GLN A 137 -15.20 -13.02 1.32
CA GLN A 137 -15.24 -11.94 0.32
C GLN A 137 -14.14 -12.09 -0.74
N ILE A 138 -12.94 -12.50 -0.33
CA ILE A 138 -11.83 -12.81 -1.25
C ILE A 138 -12.23 -13.95 -2.19
N GLU A 139 -12.80 -15.03 -1.66
CA GLU A 139 -13.26 -16.19 -2.44
C GLU A 139 -14.34 -15.80 -3.45
N GLN A 140 -15.33 -15.03 -3.03
CA GLN A 140 -16.40 -14.54 -3.89
C GLN A 140 -15.85 -13.68 -5.03
N PHE A 141 -14.89 -12.80 -4.74
CA PHE A 141 -14.25 -11.97 -5.75
C PHE A 141 -13.43 -12.79 -6.75
N LEU A 142 -12.61 -13.73 -6.26
CA LEU A 142 -11.79 -14.59 -7.13
C LEU A 142 -12.65 -15.53 -8.00
N ASN A 143 -13.81 -15.96 -7.52
CA ASN A 143 -14.76 -16.78 -8.29
C ASN A 143 -15.38 -15.97 -9.46
N LYS A 144 -15.55 -14.66 -9.31
CA LYS A 144 -16.01 -13.77 -10.39
C LYS A 144 -14.90 -13.45 -11.40
N HIS A 145 -13.64 -13.52 -10.99
CA HIS A 145 -12.47 -13.05 -11.74
C HIS A 145 -11.40 -14.15 -11.81
N SER A 146 -11.70 -15.22 -12.53
CA SER A 146 -10.83 -16.40 -12.63
C SER A 146 -9.50 -16.15 -13.34
N GLU A 147 -9.38 -15.02 -14.05
CA GLU A 147 -8.17 -14.58 -14.73
C GLU A 147 -7.09 -14.03 -13.78
N ILE A 148 -7.41 -13.80 -12.50
CA ILE A 148 -6.47 -13.28 -11.51
C ILE A 148 -5.35 -14.30 -11.26
N ASP A 149 -4.11 -13.88 -11.51
CA ASP A 149 -2.90 -14.65 -11.31
C ASP A 149 -1.98 -14.07 -10.22
N THR A 150 -2.33 -12.90 -9.70
CA THR A 150 -1.52 -12.22 -8.69
C THR A 150 -2.41 -11.59 -7.63
N ILE A 151 -2.13 -11.84 -6.35
CA ILE A 151 -2.84 -11.23 -5.22
C ILE A 151 -1.86 -10.39 -4.43
N MET A 152 -2.26 -9.16 -4.11
CA MET A 152 -1.47 -8.23 -3.28
C MET A 152 -2.31 -7.73 -2.11
N THR A 153 -1.72 -7.67 -0.92
CA THR A 153 -2.33 -7.03 0.26
C THR A 153 -1.25 -6.62 1.26
N PHE A 154 -1.66 -6.16 2.44
CA PHE A 154 -0.80 -5.83 3.57
C PHE A 154 -0.14 -7.09 4.17
N ASP A 155 0.95 -6.88 4.93
CA ASP A 155 1.55 -7.91 5.78
C ASP A 155 0.85 -8.01 7.16
N GLU A 156 1.38 -8.86 8.05
CA GLU A 156 0.87 -9.09 9.41
C GLU A 156 0.91 -7.85 10.31
N HIS A 157 1.66 -6.82 9.91
CA HIS A 157 1.74 -5.55 10.64
C HIS A 157 0.82 -4.47 10.07
N GLY A 158 0.23 -4.70 8.89
CA GLY A 158 -0.76 -3.80 8.28
C GLY A 158 -0.25 -2.38 8.11
N VAL A 159 1.03 -2.19 7.79
CA VAL A 159 1.70 -0.89 7.56
C VAL A 159 1.75 0.02 8.80
N THR A 160 0.62 0.28 9.43
CA THR A 160 0.47 1.20 10.58
C THR A 160 -0.05 0.50 11.83
N ASN A 161 -0.03 -0.81 11.87
CA ASN A 161 -0.72 -1.64 12.87
C ASN A 161 -2.22 -1.38 12.94
N HIS A 162 -2.83 -0.89 11.85
CA HIS A 162 -4.27 -0.69 11.79
C HIS A 162 -5.01 -2.04 11.81
N PRO A 163 -5.97 -2.27 12.73
CA PRO A 163 -6.62 -3.57 12.87
C PRO A 163 -7.25 -4.08 11.57
N ASN A 164 -7.88 -3.20 10.78
CA ASN A 164 -8.52 -3.59 9.51
C ASN A 164 -7.50 -3.94 8.42
N HIS A 165 -6.32 -3.30 8.38
CA HIS A 165 -5.24 -3.69 7.46
C HIS A 165 -4.69 -5.07 7.82
N ILE A 166 -4.50 -5.33 9.12
CA ILE A 166 -4.09 -6.66 9.61
C ILE A 166 -5.17 -7.70 9.27
N SER A 167 -6.46 -7.32 9.33
CA SER A 167 -7.54 -8.23 8.94
C SER A 167 -7.55 -8.59 7.45
N CYS A 168 -7.05 -7.71 6.56
CA CYS A 168 -6.84 -8.07 5.15
C CYS A 168 -5.84 -9.23 5.03
N TYR A 169 -4.73 -9.16 5.77
CA TYR A 169 -3.73 -10.22 5.84
C TYR A 169 -4.31 -11.50 6.46
N ASP A 170 -4.93 -11.40 7.65
CA ASP A 170 -5.50 -12.54 8.37
C ASP A 170 -6.54 -13.28 7.50
N GLY A 171 -7.39 -12.53 6.78
CA GLY A 171 -8.37 -13.08 5.85
C GLY A 171 -7.76 -13.78 4.65
N LEU A 172 -6.70 -13.20 4.07
CA LEU A 172 -5.97 -13.85 2.97
C LEU A 172 -5.28 -15.13 3.44
N VAL A 173 -4.66 -15.13 4.62
CA VAL A 173 -4.06 -16.34 5.22
C VAL A 173 -5.12 -17.41 5.47
N HIS A 174 -6.30 -17.01 5.96
CA HIS A 174 -7.42 -17.94 6.15
C HIS A 174 -7.87 -18.55 4.81
N TYR A 175 -7.99 -17.74 3.75
CA TYR A 175 -8.32 -18.20 2.40
C TYR A 175 -7.28 -19.21 1.88
N ILE A 176 -5.99 -18.89 1.99
CA ILE A 176 -4.89 -19.78 1.57
C ILE A 176 -4.97 -21.12 2.29
N ASN A 177 -5.18 -21.10 3.61
CA ASN A 177 -5.27 -22.34 4.40
C ASN A 177 -6.48 -23.19 4.03
N LYS A 178 -7.62 -22.56 3.76
CA LYS A 178 -8.87 -23.23 3.34
C LYS A 178 -8.73 -23.91 1.98
N HIS A 179 -8.03 -23.27 1.03
CA HIS A 179 -7.90 -23.72 -0.37
C HIS A 179 -6.51 -24.23 -0.72
N ARG A 180 -5.70 -24.60 0.28
CA ARG A 180 -4.26 -24.90 0.12
C ARG A 180 -3.97 -25.88 -1.02
N GLU A 181 -4.66 -27.01 -1.08
CA GLU A 181 -4.39 -28.04 -2.08
C GLU A 181 -4.77 -27.59 -3.50
N GLU A 182 -5.83 -26.83 -3.64
CA GLU A 182 -6.20 -26.24 -4.93
C GLU A 182 -5.18 -25.20 -5.39
N LEU A 183 -4.76 -24.32 -4.46
CA LEU A 183 -3.81 -23.25 -4.77
C LEU A 183 -2.42 -23.77 -5.11
N LYS A 184 -1.96 -24.88 -4.52
CA LYS A 184 -0.71 -25.56 -4.93
C LYS A 184 -0.71 -26.00 -6.39
N MET A 185 -1.87 -26.32 -6.94
CA MET A 185 -2.02 -26.70 -8.35
C MET A 185 -1.96 -25.52 -9.30
N LYS A 186 -2.24 -24.30 -8.81
CA LYS A 186 -2.21 -23.05 -9.59
C LYS A 186 -0.77 -22.51 -9.64
N LYS A 187 0.09 -23.12 -10.44
CA LYS A 187 1.54 -22.78 -10.54
C LYS A 187 1.82 -21.31 -10.90
N ASP A 188 0.89 -20.64 -11.53
CA ASP A 188 1.04 -19.25 -12.01
C ASP A 188 0.45 -18.22 -11.03
N LEU A 189 -0.10 -18.65 -9.89
CA LEU A 189 -0.62 -17.74 -8.88
C LEU A 189 0.51 -17.26 -7.98
N HIS A 190 0.68 -15.95 -7.91
CA HIS A 190 1.64 -15.26 -7.04
C HIS A 190 0.91 -14.47 -5.95
N ILE A 191 1.41 -14.52 -4.74
CA ILE A 191 0.85 -13.77 -3.60
C ILE A 191 1.95 -12.92 -3.00
N TYR A 192 1.70 -11.61 -2.94
CA TYR A 192 2.66 -10.61 -2.45
C TYR A 192 2.09 -9.83 -1.28
N LEU A 193 2.83 -9.76 -0.18
CA LEU A 193 2.51 -8.98 0.99
C LEU A 193 3.35 -7.71 1.00
N LEU A 194 2.71 -6.54 1.13
CA LEU A 194 3.39 -5.25 1.24
C LEU A 194 4.14 -5.18 2.57
N ASP A 195 5.46 -5.07 2.50
CA ASP A 195 6.29 -5.00 3.70
C ASP A 195 6.02 -3.73 4.50
N SER A 196 5.75 -3.88 5.79
CA SER A 196 5.65 -2.78 6.73
C SER A 196 7.02 -2.20 7.07
N PHE A 197 7.15 -0.89 6.97
CA PHE A 197 8.33 -0.18 7.46
C PHE A 197 8.19 0.09 8.95
N ASN A 198 9.30 0.06 9.70
CA ASN A 198 9.26 0.55 11.07
C ASN A 198 8.90 2.05 11.09
N PRO A 199 8.35 2.59 12.21
CA PRO A 199 7.85 3.96 12.27
C PRO A 199 8.87 5.03 11.88
N LEU A 200 10.18 4.81 12.15
CA LEU A 200 11.23 5.74 11.75
C LEU A 200 11.44 5.73 10.23
N MET A 201 11.47 4.55 9.62
CA MET A 201 11.66 4.38 8.18
C MET A 201 10.43 4.82 7.38
N GLN A 202 9.23 4.72 7.96
CA GLN A 202 7.97 5.05 7.27
C GLN A 202 7.89 6.50 6.80
N TYR A 203 8.56 7.44 7.52
CA TYR A 203 8.51 8.88 7.20
C TYR A 203 9.85 9.47 6.79
N THR A 204 10.73 8.65 6.22
CA THR A 204 12.02 9.09 5.68
C THR A 204 12.02 9.29 4.16
N GLY A 205 10.85 9.31 3.54
CA GLY A 205 10.66 9.53 2.12
C GLY A 205 11.29 8.41 1.29
N ILE A 206 12.31 8.73 0.50
CA ILE A 206 12.90 7.81 -0.47
C ILE A 206 13.95 6.86 0.14
N ILE A 207 14.39 7.06 1.39
CA ILE A 207 15.47 6.26 2.00
C ILE A 207 15.19 4.75 1.97
N PRO A 208 13.97 4.24 2.25
CA PRO A 208 13.65 2.83 2.17
C PRO A 208 13.75 2.21 0.79
N PHE A 209 14.00 3.01 -0.26
CA PHE A 209 14.36 2.48 -1.57
C PHE A 209 15.53 1.49 -1.50
N ILE A 210 16.48 1.71 -0.58
CA ILE A 210 17.63 0.81 -0.39
C ILE A 210 17.15 -0.59 0.02
N THR A 211 16.17 -0.68 0.92
CA THR A 211 15.60 -1.96 1.35
C THR A 211 14.87 -2.66 0.20
N MET A 212 14.08 -1.90 -0.59
CA MET A 212 13.43 -2.41 -1.79
C MET A 212 14.45 -2.89 -2.83
N TYR A 213 15.56 -2.16 -3.02
CA TYR A 213 16.59 -2.54 -3.99
C TYR A 213 17.26 -3.87 -3.64
N LEU A 214 17.40 -4.17 -2.34
CA LEU A 214 17.96 -5.44 -1.85
C LEU A 214 16.96 -6.59 -1.94
N LYS A 215 15.66 -6.32 -1.95
CA LYS A 215 14.60 -7.32 -2.14
C LYS A 215 14.39 -7.62 -3.63
N GLN A 216 13.85 -8.81 -3.91
CA GLN A 216 13.60 -9.23 -5.30
C GLN A 216 12.34 -8.59 -5.89
N HIS A 217 11.36 -8.28 -5.03
CA HIS A 217 10.05 -7.80 -5.41
C HIS A 217 9.81 -6.40 -4.88
N GLY A 218 9.53 -5.43 -5.75
CA GLY A 218 9.22 -4.07 -5.33
C GLY A 218 9.08 -3.08 -6.47
N PHE A 219 8.46 -1.95 -6.15
CA PHE A 219 8.22 -0.85 -7.08
C PHE A 219 8.77 0.45 -6.52
N PHE A 220 9.27 1.28 -7.41
CA PHE A 220 9.86 2.53 -7.04
C PHE A 220 9.36 3.70 -7.90
N ASN A 221 9.11 4.82 -7.23
CA ASN A 221 8.75 6.08 -7.85
C ASN A 221 9.59 7.20 -7.23
N TRP A 222 10.46 7.86 -8.01
CA TRP A 222 11.37 8.89 -7.52
C TRP A 222 10.68 10.20 -7.08
N ASN A 223 9.38 10.37 -7.32
CA ASN A 223 8.61 11.54 -6.88
C ASN A 223 7.21 11.18 -6.43
N CYS A 224 6.68 11.95 -5.50
CA CYS A 224 5.34 11.75 -4.92
C CYS A 224 4.19 12.33 -5.76
N MET A 225 4.43 12.85 -6.96
CA MET A 225 3.41 13.55 -7.74
C MET A 225 2.23 12.66 -8.14
N PHE A 226 2.49 11.37 -8.36
CA PHE A 226 1.42 10.41 -8.62
C PHE A 226 0.51 10.29 -7.38
N SER A 227 1.10 10.03 -6.21
CA SER A 227 0.37 9.94 -4.94
C SER A 227 -0.38 11.24 -4.65
N TYR A 228 0.26 12.40 -4.84
CA TYR A 228 -0.36 13.71 -4.63
C TYR A 228 -1.59 13.92 -5.53
N LYS A 229 -1.43 13.65 -6.83
CA LYS A 229 -2.52 13.81 -7.81
C LYS A 229 -3.76 13.02 -7.42
N TYR A 230 -3.60 11.73 -7.13
CA TYR A 230 -4.75 10.87 -6.86
C TYR A 230 -5.26 11.02 -5.42
N MET A 231 -4.38 11.25 -4.43
CA MET A 231 -4.83 11.55 -3.07
C MET A 231 -5.63 12.85 -2.99
N SER A 232 -5.32 13.86 -3.80
CA SER A 232 -6.08 15.11 -3.87
C SER A 232 -7.51 14.94 -4.41
N MET A 233 -7.82 13.82 -5.03
CA MET A 233 -9.18 13.47 -5.48
C MET A 233 -10.06 12.96 -4.33
N TYR A 234 -9.45 12.42 -3.26
CA TYR A 234 -10.13 12.12 -2.00
C TYR A 234 -10.32 13.40 -1.19
N LYS A 235 -11.17 14.31 -1.65
CA LYS A 235 -11.37 15.66 -1.05
C LYS A 235 -11.74 15.58 0.41
N SER A 236 -12.55 14.59 0.79
CA SER A 236 -12.98 14.37 2.17
C SER A 236 -11.84 13.98 3.10
N GLN A 237 -10.76 13.38 2.56
CA GLN A 237 -9.61 12.87 3.31
C GLN A 237 -8.36 13.75 3.16
N PHE A 238 -8.27 14.62 2.15
CA PHE A 238 -7.06 15.37 1.78
C PHE A 238 -6.79 16.57 2.70
N ASN A 239 -6.68 16.30 3.99
CA ASN A 239 -6.30 17.24 5.03
C ASN A 239 -4.76 17.43 5.12
N VAL A 240 -4.30 18.24 6.09
CA VAL A 240 -2.86 18.54 6.27
C VAL A 240 -2.05 17.26 6.53
N LEU A 241 -2.56 16.32 7.34
CA LEU A 241 -1.86 15.07 7.67
C LEU A 241 -1.68 14.20 6.42
N ARG A 242 -2.70 14.09 5.56
CA ARG A 242 -2.60 13.34 4.29
C ARG A 242 -1.61 14.00 3.31
N LYS A 243 -1.55 15.34 3.27
CA LYS A 243 -0.56 16.06 2.47
C LYS A 243 0.87 15.77 2.95
N LEU A 244 1.09 15.79 4.26
CA LEU A 244 2.39 15.43 4.86
C LEU A 244 2.72 13.95 4.58
N HIS A 245 1.75 13.05 4.71
CA HIS A 245 1.93 11.65 4.37
C HIS A 245 2.39 11.49 2.92
N VAL A 246 1.72 12.11 1.96
CA VAL A 246 2.09 12.02 0.53
C VAL A 246 3.52 12.49 0.28
N VAL A 247 3.98 13.50 0.99
CA VAL A 247 5.34 14.06 0.76
C VAL A 247 6.42 13.27 1.49
N PHE A 248 6.16 12.82 2.71
CA PHE A 248 7.18 12.24 3.59
C PHE A 248 7.09 10.72 3.74
N SER A 249 5.95 10.12 3.44
CA SER A 249 5.79 8.68 3.57
C SER A 249 6.64 7.94 2.53
N SER A 250 7.37 6.96 3.00
CA SER A 250 8.15 6.05 2.16
C SER A 250 7.29 5.29 1.15
N TYR A 251 6.03 5.03 1.48
CA TYR A 251 5.07 4.36 0.58
C TYR A 251 4.68 5.21 -0.63
N SER A 252 4.91 6.52 -0.62
CA SER A 252 4.76 7.36 -1.82
C SER A 252 5.90 7.18 -2.84
N TYR A 253 7.01 6.59 -2.41
CA TYR A 253 8.22 6.44 -3.21
C TYR A 253 8.60 5.00 -3.49
N SER A 254 8.39 4.09 -2.55
CA SER A 254 8.79 2.69 -2.71
C SER A 254 7.80 1.72 -2.07
N ASN A 255 7.55 0.63 -2.77
CA ASN A 255 6.92 -0.56 -2.21
C ASN A 255 7.89 -1.72 -2.30
N SER A 256 8.07 -2.46 -1.23
CA SER A 256 8.71 -3.78 -1.25
C SER A 256 7.70 -4.83 -0.84
N PHE A 257 7.86 -6.02 -1.39
CA PHE A 257 6.94 -7.12 -1.17
C PHE A 257 7.68 -8.38 -0.77
N THR A 258 7.08 -9.13 0.11
CA THR A 258 7.45 -10.51 0.42
C THR A 258 6.50 -11.44 -0.32
N GLU A 259 7.04 -12.37 -1.13
CA GLU A 259 6.26 -13.39 -1.81
C GLU A 259 5.92 -14.53 -0.85
N VAL A 260 4.67 -14.97 -0.85
CA VAL A 260 4.20 -16.09 -0.04
C VAL A 260 4.31 -17.37 -0.85
N GLU A 261 5.11 -18.32 -0.37
CA GLU A 261 5.16 -19.68 -0.91
C GLU A 261 4.02 -20.52 -0.34
N ILE A 262 3.17 -21.07 -1.19
CA ILE A 262 2.11 -22.01 -0.80
C ILE A 262 2.73 -23.41 -0.68
N LYS A 263 3.18 -23.76 0.53
CA LYS A 263 3.78 -25.05 0.84
C LYS A 263 2.75 -26.14 1.11
#